data_0c7a5a7a5253d564041011cd29ff7ba0
#
_entry.id   0c7a5a7a5253d564041011cd29ff7ba0
#
_cell.length_a   1.000
_cell.length_b   1.000
_cell.length_c   1.000
_cell.angle_alpha   90.00
_cell.angle_beta   90.00
_cell.angle_gamma   90.00
#
_symmetry.space_group_name_H-M   'P 1'
#
loop_
_entity.id
_entity.type
_entity.pdbx_description
1 polymer ?
#
loop_
_entity_poly.entity_id
_entity_poly.type
_entity_poly.pdbx_seq_one_letter_code
_entity_poly.pdbx_strand_id
1 'polypeptide(L)'
;MKVLKFGGTSVGSAQRMKEVAKLITDGERKIVVLSAMSGTTNTLVEISDYLYKKNPEGANEIINKLEAKYKQHVDELYATEEYKQKGLEVIKSHFDYIRSYTKDLFTLFEEKVVLAQGELISTAMVNYYLQECGVKSVLLPALEYMRTDKNAEPDPVYIKDKLQAQLDLYPDAEIYITQGFICRNAYGEIDNLQRGGSDYTASLVGAAIHASEIQIWTDIDGMHNNDPRIVDKTAPVRQLHFEEAAELAYFGAKILHPTCIQPAKYANIPVRLLNTMDPHAPGTLISNDTEKGKIKAVAAKGNITAIKIKSSRMLLAHGFLRKVFEIFESYQTSIDMICTSEVGVSVSLSLIHI
;
A
#
# COMPACT_ATOMS: atom_id res chain seq x y z
N MET A 1 6.62 19.53 5.81
CA MET A 1 5.42 19.07 5.13
C MET A 1 5.15 17.63 5.57
N LYS A 2 3.89 17.26 5.82
CA LYS A 2 3.49 15.89 6.18
C LYS A 2 3.09 15.10 4.93
N VAL A 3 3.19 13.77 5.00
CA VAL A 3 2.63 12.85 4.00
C VAL A 3 1.54 12.04 4.65
N LEU A 4 0.33 12.08 4.11
CA LEU A 4 -0.83 11.34 4.60
C LEU A 4 -1.20 10.27 3.58
N LYS A 5 -1.43 9.04 4.05
CA LYS A 5 -1.92 7.95 3.19
C LYS A 5 -3.29 7.49 3.67
N PHE A 6 -4.23 7.37 2.75
CA PHE A 6 -5.55 6.80 3.03
C PHE A 6 -5.76 5.51 2.25
N GLY A 7 -6.18 4.46 2.95
CA GLY A 7 -6.48 3.16 2.38
C GLY A 7 -7.83 3.14 1.63
N GLY A 8 -8.09 2.05 0.90
CA GLY A 8 -9.30 1.89 0.12
C GLY A 8 -10.60 1.97 0.95
N THR A 9 -10.58 1.54 2.20
CA THR A 9 -11.71 1.69 3.12
C THR A 9 -11.98 3.16 3.46
N SER A 10 -10.95 3.98 3.56
CA SER A 10 -11.06 5.41 3.85
C SER A 10 -11.59 6.24 2.68
N VAL A 11 -11.47 5.75 1.45
CA VAL A 11 -11.99 6.39 0.23
C VAL A 11 -13.05 5.53 -0.49
N GLY A 12 -13.61 4.55 0.19
CA GLY A 12 -14.47 3.52 -0.39
C GLY A 12 -15.90 3.96 -0.75
N SER A 13 -16.29 5.20 -0.45
CA SER A 13 -17.57 5.78 -0.84
C SER A 13 -17.45 7.30 -0.98
N ALA A 14 -18.42 7.92 -1.66
CA ALA A 14 -18.51 9.39 -1.78
C ALA A 14 -18.49 10.07 -0.41
N GLN A 15 -19.26 9.55 0.57
CA GLN A 15 -19.30 10.11 1.92
C GLN A 15 -17.91 10.05 2.59
N ARG A 16 -17.20 8.93 2.47
CA ARG A 16 -15.85 8.80 3.04
C ARG A 16 -14.82 9.71 2.36
N MET A 17 -14.90 9.89 1.04
CA MET A 17 -14.08 10.88 0.34
C MET A 17 -14.31 12.28 0.88
N LYS A 18 -15.57 12.66 1.17
CA LYS A 18 -15.91 13.94 1.80
C LYS A 18 -15.34 14.07 3.22
N GLU A 19 -15.33 13.01 3.99
CA GLU A 19 -14.73 12.97 5.33
C GLU A 19 -13.21 13.10 5.27
N VAL A 20 -12.55 12.36 4.36
CA VAL A 20 -11.11 12.51 4.11
C VAL A 20 -10.76 13.94 3.69
N ALA A 21 -11.55 14.55 2.78
CA ALA A 21 -11.35 15.93 2.36
C ALA A 21 -11.37 16.90 3.55
N LYS A 22 -12.28 16.71 4.51
CA LYS A 22 -12.32 17.54 5.74
C LYS A 22 -11.07 17.33 6.63
N LEU A 23 -10.55 16.10 6.72
CA LEU A 23 -9.37 15.81 7.51
C LEU A 23 -8.09 16.43 6.94
N ILE A 24 -7.99 16.53 5.62
CA ILE A 24 -6.78 17.03 4.97
C ILE A 24 -6.77 18.54 4.76
N THR A 25 -7.91 19.22 4.88
CA THR A 25 -8.07 20.67 4.66
C THR A 25 -7.98 21.46 5.98
N ASP A 26 -6.90 21.29 6.72
CA ASP A 26 -6.61 21.97 7.97
C ASP A 26 -5.74 23.23 7.81
N GLY A 27 -5.47 23.66 6.57
CA GLY A 27 -4.62 24.80 6.24
C GLY A 27 -3.12 24.48 6.18
N GLU A 28 -2.69 23.27 6.52
CA GLU A 28 -1.30 22.85 6.36
C GLU A 28 -1.06 22.27 4.95
N ARG A 29 0.08 22.61 4.37
CA ARG A 29 0.53 22.05 3.08
C ARG A 29 0.97 20.59 3.26
N LYS A 30 0.44 19.69 2.42
CA LYS A 30 0.72 18.24 2.55
C LYS A 30 0.59 17.47 1.23
N ILE A 31 1.21 16.30 1.20
CA ILE A 31 1.02 15.31 0.13
C ILE A 31 0.09 14.22 0.65
N VAL A 32 -0.91 13.86 -0.14
CA VAL A 32 -1.91 12.85 0.20
C VAL A 32 -1.84 11.72 -0.81
N VAL A 33 -1.47 10.54 -0.33
CA VAL A 33 -1.39 9.31 -1.10
C VAL A 33 -2.69 8.55 -0.94
N LEU A 34 -3.37 8.25 -2.04
CA LEU A 34 -4.64 7.52 -2.00
C LEU A 34 -4.52 6.16 -2.69
N SER A 35 -5.20 5.18 -2.13
CA SER A 35 -5.45 3.87 -2.76
C SER A 35 -6.67 3.93 -3.68
N ALA A 36 -6.87 2.87 -4.47
CA ALA A 36 -8.14 2.62 -5.13
C ALA A 36 -9.29 2.53 -4.11
N MET A 37 -10.51 2.80 -4.54
CA MET A 37 -11.71 2.60 -3.71
C MET A 37 -11.83 1.12 -3.29
N SER A 38 -12.35 0.89 -2.10
CA SER A 38 -12.53 -0.45 -1.54
C SER A 38 -13.22 -1.42 -2.52
N GLY A 39 -12.62 -2.59 -2.70
CA GLY A 39 -13.10 -3.64 -3.61
C GLY A 39 -12.68 -3.46 -5.07
N THR A 40 -12.25 -2.28 -5.49
CA THR A 40 -11.89 -2.01 -6.90
C THR A 40 -10.73 -2.89 -7.38
N THR A 41 -9.64 -2.97 -6.61
CA THR A 41 -8.47 -3.78 -7.00
C THR A 41 -8.85 -5.25 -7.19
N ASN A 42 -9.65 -5.83 -6.29
CA ASN A 42 -10.12 -7.22 -6.43
C ASN A 42 -10.98 -7.39 -7.68
N THR A 43 -11.85 -6.43 -8.00
CA THR A 43 -12.68 -6.47 -9.20
C THR A 43 -11.83 -6.34 -10.47
N LEU A 44 -10.76 -5.51 -10.45
CA LEU A 44 -9.84 -5.39 -11.58
C LEU A 44 -9.01 -6.68 -11.78
N VAL A 45 -8.64 -7.37 -10.70
CA VAL A 45 -8.03 -8.71 -10.79
C VAL A 45 -9.02 -9.71 -11.41
N GLU A 46 -10.28 -9.70 -10.99
CA GLU A 46 -11.33 -10.55 -11.58
C GLU A 46 -11.51 -10.28 -13.09
N ILE A 47 -11.51 -9.00 -13.49
CA ILE A 47 -11.54 -8.61 -14.91
C ILE A 47 -10.33 -9.20 -15.65
N SER A 48 -9.13 -9.07 -15.09
CA SER A 48 -7.89 -9.62 -15.65
C SER A 48 -7.96 -11.13 -15.80
N ASP A 49 -8.53 -11.85 -14.85
CA ASP A 49 -8.75 -13.30 -14.93
C ASP A 49 -9.65 -13.70 -16.09
N TYR A 50 -10.71 -12.94 -16.37
CA TYR A 50 -11.55 -13.15 -17.55
C TYR A 50 -10.79 -12.88 -18.86
N LEU A 51 -9.96 -11.84 -18.89
CA LEU A 51 -9.14 -11.49 -20.04
C LEU A 51 -8.09 -12.57 -20.34
N TYR A 52 -7.41 -13.10 -19.33
CA TYR A 52 -6.49 -14.26 -19.49
C TYR A 52 -7.19 -15.49 -20.06
N LYS A 53 -8.43 -15.73 -19.63
CA LYS A 53 -9.27 -16.86 -20.12
C LYS A 53 -9.88 -16.60 -21.50
N LYS A 54 -9.56 -15.44 -22.12
CA LYS A 54 -10.15 -15.00 -23.41
C LYS A 54 -11.69 -15.00 -23.40
N ASN A 55 -12.26 -14.54 -22.29
CA ASN A 55 -13.70 -14.39 -22.11
C ASN A 55 -14.09 -12.90 -22.06
N PRO A 56 -14.21 -12.23 -23.21
CA PRO A 56 -14.54 -10.80 -23.26
C PRO A 56 -15.95 -10.48 -22.77
N GLU A 57 -16.88 -11.42 -22.88
CA GLU A 57 -18.26 -11.22 -22.41
C GLU A 57 -18.30 -11.13 -20.89
N GLY A 58 -17.66 -12.09 -20.19
CA GLY A 58 -17.52 -12.08 -18.75
C GLY A 58 -16.77 -10.84 -18.25
N ALA A 59 -15.66 -10.48 -18.90
CA ALA A 59 -14.92 -9.27 -18.57
C ALA A 59 -15.79 -8.02 -18.69
N ASN A 60 -16.52 -7.85 -19.79
CA ASN A 60 -17.39 -6.71 -20.02
C ASN A 60 -18.54 -6.62 -19.01
N GLU A 61 -19.10 -7.76 -18.56
CA GLU A 61 -20.14 -7.77 -17.53
C GLU A 61 -19.62 -7.16 -16.21
N ILE A 62 -18.41 -7.58 -15.77
CA ILE A 62 -17.80 -7.07 -14.54
C ILE A 62 -17.39 -5.60 -14.71
N ILE A 63 -16.81 -5.23 -15.86
CA ILE A 63 -16.47 -3.84 -16.19
C ILE A 63 -17.71 -2.94 -16.10
N ASN A 64 -18.84 -3.35 -16.68
CA ASN A 64 -20.07 -2.57 -16.64
C ASN A 64 -20.62 -2.39 -15.22
N LYS A 65 -20.54 -3.44 -14.38
CA LYS A 65 -20.96 -3.36 -12.97
C LYS A 65 -20.08 -2.38 -12.20
N LEU A 66 -18.77 -2.44 -12.39
CA LEU A 66 -17.83 -1.56 -11.72
C LEU A 66 -18.00 -0.11 -12.19
N GLU A 67 -18.15 0.12 -13.48
CA GLU A 67 -18.39 1.46 -14.04
C GLU A 67 -19.70 2.07 -13.52
N ALA A 68 -20.78 1.31 -13.45
CA ALA A 68 -22.05 1.76 -12.89
C ALA A 68 -21.91 2.21 -11.44
N LYS A 69 -21.17 1.44 -10.63
CA LYS A 69 -20.83 1.80 -9.26
C LYS A 69 -20.08 3.13 -9.17
N TYR A 70 -19.09 3.34 -10.02
CA TYR A 70 -18.34 4.61 -10.03
C TYR A 70 -19.19 5.79 -10.49
N LYS A 71 -20.09 5.62 -11.48
CA LYS A 71 -21.04 6.65 -11.89
C LYS A 71 -21.97 7.08 -10.76
N GLN A 72 -22.48 6.11 -9.98
CA GLN A 72 -23.24 6.42 -8.78
C GLN A 72 -22.42 7.25 -7.77
N HIS A 73 -21.16 6.90 -7.57
CA HIS A 73 -20.29 7.67 -6.67
C HIS A 73 -20.05 9.10 -7.16
N VAL A 74 -20.00 9.35 -8.46
CA VAL A 74 -19.90 10.71 -9.03
C VAL A 74 -21.14 11.52 -8.67
N ASP A 75 -22.33 10.96 -8.84
CA ASP A 75 -23.58 11.62 -8.50
C ASP A 75 -23.69 11.97 -7.01
N GLU A 76 -23.18 11.09 -6.14
CA GLU A 76 -23.19 11.29 -4.70
C GLU A 76 -22.07 12.25 -4.21
N LEU A 77 -20.93 12.30 -4.93
CA LEU A 77 -19.75 13.05 -4.51
C LEU A 77 -19.87 14.53 -4.82
N TYR A 78 -20.20 14.88 -6.06
CA TYR A 78 -20.20 16.25 -6.54
C TYR A 78 -21.56 16.91 -6.41
N ALA A 79 -21.53 18.19 -6.06
CA ALA A 79 -22.75 19.02 -5.96
C ALA A 79 -23.07 19.73 -7.27
N THR A 80 -22.06 20.15 -8.04
CA THR A 80 -22.21 20.94 -9.26
C THR A 80 -22.16 20.09 -10.51
N GLU A 81 -22.90 20.48 -11.53
CA GLU A 81 -22.96 19.78 -12.82
C GLU A 81 -21.59 19.77 -13.52
N GLU A 82 -20.81 20.85 -13.39
CA GLU A 82 -19.47 20.96 -13.96
C GLU A 82 -18.55 19.83 -13.44
N TYR A 83 -18.50 19.63 -12.12
CA TYR A 83 -17.63 18.61 -11.54
C TYR A 83 -18.17 17.19 -11.69
N LYS A 84 -19.50 17.02 -11.75
CA LYS A 84 -20.12 15.74 -12.15
C LYS A 84 -19.67 15.34 -13.55
N GLN A 85 -19.73 16.27 -14.51
CA GLN A 85 -19.29 16.01 -15.87
C GLN A 85 -17.80 15.63 -15.94
N LYS A 86 -16.92 16.37 -15.23
CA LYS A 86 -15.49 16.04 -15.12
C LYS A 86 -15.28 14.62 -14.55
N GLY A 87 -16.01 14.26 -13.51
CA GLY A 87 -15.98 12.93 -12.91
C GLY A 87 -16.42 11.84 -13.89
N LEU A 88 -17.51 12.04 -14.59
CA LEU A 88 -18.02 11.09 -15.60
C LEU A 88 -17.04 10.92 -16.78
N GLU A 89 -16.37 11.97 -17.21
CA GLU A 89 -15.35 11.94 -18.26
C GLU A 89 -14.14 11.09 -17.83
N VAL A 90 -13.66 11.26 -16.59
CA VAL A 90 -12.60 10.41 -16.03
C VAL A 90 -13.03 8.94 -16.03
N ILE A 91 -14.21 8.64 -15.50
CA ILE A 91 -14.73 7.26 -15.45
C ILE A 91 -14.80 6.69 -16.87
N LYS A 92 -15.43 7.41 -17.79
CA LYS A 92 -15.56 6.95 -19.18
C LYS A 92 -14.20 6.67 -19.81
N SER A 93 -13.24 7.57 -19.70
CA SER A 93 -11.90 7.41 -20.29
C SER A 93 -11.19 6.16 -19.76
N HIS A 94 -11.18 5.96 -18.44
CA HIS A 94 -10.51 4.80 -17.83
C HIS A 94 -11.21 3.48 -18.12
N PHE A 95 -12.54 3.44 -18.09
CA PHE A 95 -13.28 2.22 -18.40
C PHE A 95 -13.25 1.87 -19.91
N ASP A 96 -13.27 2.85 -20.79
CA ASP A 96 -13.06 2.63 -22.22
C ASP A 96 -11.65 2.06 -22.49
N TYR A 97 -10.64 2.52 -21.73
CA TYR A 97 -9.30 1.99 -21.81
C TYR A 97 -9.21 0.53 -21.33
N ILE A 98 -9.83 0.18 -20.18
CA ILE A 98 -9.92 -1.21 -19.72
C ILE A 98 -10.63 -2.08 -20.79
N ARG A 99 -11.73 -1.61 -21.38
CA ARG A 99 -12.46 -2.35 -22.43
C ARG A 99 -11.62 -2.60 -23.68
N SER A 100 -10.67 -1.73 -24.01
CA SER A 100 -9.83 -1.94 -25.19
C SER A 100 -9.07 -3.28 -25.12
N TYR A 101 -8.67 -3.73 -23.93
CA TYR A 101 -7.99 -5.01 -23.72
C TYR A 101 -8.86 -6.25 -23.94
N THR A 102 -10.17 -6.10 -24.07
CA THR A 102 -11.05 -7.25 -24.41
C THR A 102 -10.86 -7.76 -25.84
N LYS A 103 -10.18 -6.98 -26.69
CA LYS A 103 -9.96 -7.28 -28.12
C LYS A 103 -8.55 -7.73 -28.44
N ASP A 104 -7.61 -7.55 -27.50
CA ASP A 104 -6.19 -7.74 -27.75
C ASP A 104 -5.63 -8.92 -26.94
N LEU A 105 -4.36 -9.24 -27.17
CA LEU A 105 -3.61 -10.17 -26.33
C LEU A 105 -3.42 -9.57 -24.95
N PHE A 106 -3.76 -10.32 -23.90
CA PHE A 106 -3.64 -9.90 -22.52
C PHE A 106 -2.50 -10.65 -21.83
N THR A 107 -1.56 -9.90 -21.28
CA THR A 107 -0.36 -10.41 -20.59
C THR A 107 -0.21 -9.75 -19.23
N LEU A 108 0.83 -10.12 -18.50
CA LEU A 108 1.15 -9.51 -17.21
C LEU A 108 1.35 -7.99 -17.29
N PHE A 109 1.79 -7.46 -18.44
CA PHE A 109 1.96 -6.00 -18.61
C PHE A 109 0.62 -5.29 -18.64
N GLU A 110 -0.34 -5.80 -19.42
CA GLU A 110 -1.68 -5.24 -19.52
C GLU A 110 -2.42 -5.37 -18.18
N GLU A 111 -2.22 -6.47 -17.42
CA GLU A 111 -2.77 -6.63 -16.10
C GLU A 111 -2.33 -5.50 -15.16
N LYS A 112 -1.04 -5.18 -15.12
CA LYS A 112 -0.52 -4.08 -14.29
C LYS A 112 -1.14 -2.73 -14.67
N VAL A 113 -1.35 -2.50 -15.96
CA VAL A 113 -2.03 -1.30 -16.46
C VAL A 113 -3.49 -1.27 -16.03
N VAL A 114 -4.20 -2.40 -16.12
CA VAL A 114 -5.59 -2.51 -15.68
C VAL A 114 -5.70 -2.27 -14.17
N LEU A 115 -4.82 -2.88 -13.37
CA LEU A 115 -4.81 -2.68 -11.92
C LEU A 115 -4.57 -1.23 -11.52
N ALA A 116 -3.72 -0.52 -12.26
CA ALA A 116 -3.42 0.89 -11.99
C ALA A 116 -4.65 1.83 -12.14
N GLN A 117 -5.66 1.43 -12.90
CA GLN A 117 -6.82 2.29 -13.16
C GLN A 117 -7.60 2.62 -11.88
N GLY A 118 -7.58 1.75 -10.88
CA GLY A 118 -8.26 1.99 -9.62
C GLY A 118 -7.75 3.23 -8.88
N GLU A 119 -6.44 3.36 -8.73
CA GLU A 119 -5.80 4.52 -8.10
C GLU A 119 -5.89 5.77 -8.95
N LEU A 120 -5.78 5.64 -10.27
CA LEU A 120 -5.90 6.77 -11.19
C LEU A 120 -7.29 7.42 -11.11
N ILE A 121 -8.34 6.61 -11.08
CA ILE A 121 -9.72 7.11 -10.96
C ILE A 121 -9.97 7.72 -9.58
N SER A 122 -9.64 7.00 -8.50
CA SER A 122 -9.95 7.46 -7.14
C SER A 122 -9.26 8.79 -6.79
N THR A 123 -8.00 8.96 -7.19
CA THR A 123 -7.24 10.19 -6.95
C THR A 123 -7.76 11.36 -7.76
N ALA A 124 -8.15 11.16 -9.02
CA ALA A 124 -8.77 12.18 -9.85
C ALA A 124 -10.11 12.64 -9.25
N MET A 125 -10.94 11.70 -8.79
CA MET A 125 -12.22 12.02 -8.15
C MET A 125 -12.04 12.87 -6.90
N VAL A 126 -11.12 12.50 -5.99
CA VAL A 126 -10.89 13.28 -4.77
C VAL A 126 -10.31 14.65 -5.09
N ASN A 127 -9.38 14.74 -6.06
CA ASN A 127 -8.82 16.04 -6.46
C ASN A 127 -9.88 16.97 -7.02
N TYR A 128 -10.77 16.49 -7.88
CA TYR A 128 -11.88 17.31 -8.39
C TYR A 128 -12.86 17.72 -7.30
N TYR A 129 -13.13 16.85 -6.32
CA TYR A 129 -13.96 17.22 -5.19
C TYR A 129 -13.34 18.34 -4.34
N LEU A 130 -12.03 18.28 -4.08
CA LEU A 130 -11.32 19.36 -3.38
C LEU A 130 -11.38 20.66 -4.14
N GLN A 131 -11.21 20.63 -5.46
CA GLN A 131 -11.34 21.82 -6.33
C GLN A 131 -12.77 22.39 -6.33
N GLU A 132 -13.80 21.53 -6.36
CA GLU A 132 -15.20 21.95 -6.20
C GLU A 132 -15.42 22.67 -4.86
N CYS A 133 -14.75 22.23 -3.80
CA CYS A 133 -14.77 22.87 -2.48
C CYS A 133 -13.90 24.14 -2.40
N GLY A 134 -13.26 24.56 -3.49
CA GLY A 134 -12.40 25.76 -3.52
C GLY A 134 -11.03 25.57 -2.93
N VAL A 135 -10.59 24.32 -2.67
CA VAL A 135 -9.26 24.00 -2.17
C VAL A 135 -8.24 24.04 -3.31
N LYS A 136 -7.09 24.66 -3.09
CA LYS A 136 -5.97 24.66 -4.04
C LYS A 136 -5.27 23.30 -4.05
N SER A 137 -5.93 22.32 -4.66
CA SER A 137 -5.41 20.98 -4.80
C SER A 137 -4.91 20.70 -6.21
N VAL A 138 -3.87 19.88 -6.32
CA VAL A 138 -3.32 19.41 -7.60
C VAL A 138 -3.10 17.90 -7.55
N LEU A 139 -3.23 17.26 -8.71
CA LEU A 139 -2.89 15.87 -8.91
C LEU A 139 -1.43 15.78 -9.33
N LEU A 140 -0.60 15.07 -8.56
CA LEU A 140 0.76 14.68 -8.91
C LEU A 140 0.71 13.25 -9.46
N PRO A 141 0.90 13.04 -10.77
CA PRO A 141 0.86 11.70 -11.32
C PRO A 141 2.05 10.86 -10.82
N ALA A 142 1.77 9.78 -10.10
CA ALA A 142 2.82 8.89 -9.56
C ALA A 142 3.71 8.33 -10.68
N LEU A 143 3.16 8.07 -11.85
CA LEU A 143 3.89 7.59 -13.02
C LEU A 143 4.96 8.55 -13.56
N GLU A 144 4.97 9.82 -13.14
CA GLU A 144 5.99 10.81 -13.53
C GLU A 144 7.21 10.80 -12.61
N TYR A 145 7.08 10.29 -11.37
CA TYR A 145 8.16 10.32 -10.41
C TYR A 145 8.43 8.99 -9.68
N MET A 146 7.45 8.08 -9.61
CA MET A 146 7.63 6.79 -8.95
C MET A 146 8.19 5.75 -9.93
N ARG A 147 9.41 5.26 -9.64
CA ARG A 147 10.09 4.29 -10.50
C ARG A 147 10.80 3.22 -9.68
N THR A 148 10.83 1.99 -10.21
CA THR A 148 11.69 0.91 -9.73
C THR A 148 12.87 0.68 -10.68
N ASP A 149 13.94 0.11 -10.16
CA ASP A 149 15.13 -0.31 -10.91
C ASP A 149 14.91 -1.69 -11.59
N LYS A 150 15.98 -2.23 -12.17
CA LYS A 150 15.96 -3.55 -12.85
C LYS A 150 15.72 -4.73 -11.91
N ASN A 151 15.90 -4.54 -10.61
CA ASN A 151 15.64 -5.56 -9.58
C ASN A 151 14.25 -5.39 -8.96
N ALA A 152 13.40 -4.55 -9.54
CA ALA A 152 12.09 -4.15 -9.02
C ALA A 152 12.15 -3.44 -7.64
N GLU A 153 13.31 -2.88 -7.28
CA GLU A 153 13.46 -2.07 -6.08
C GLU A 153 13.25 -0.58 -6.40
N PRO A 154 12.63 0.20 -5.51
CA PRO A 154 12.45 1.64 -5.72
C PRO A 154 13.77 2.36 -5.97
N ASP A 155 13.77 3.31 -6.90
CA ASP A 155 14.93 4.17 -7.21
C ASP A 155 14.83 5.49 -6.42
N PRO A 156 15.44 5.60 -5.23
CA PRO A 156 15.22 6.73 -4.34
C PRO A 156 15.76 8.05 -4.89
N VAL A 157 16.81 8.00 -5.70
CA VAL A 157 17.41 9.21 -6.31
C VAL A 157 16.45 9.75 -7.36
N TYR A 158 16.00 8.88 -8.27
CA TYR A 158 15.03 9.27 -9.29
C TYR A 158 13.74 9.82 -8.69
N ILE A 159 13.18 9.09 -7.69
CA ILE A 159 11.95 9.50 -7.01
C ILE A 159 12.11 10.89 -6.40
N LYS A 160 13.20 11.15 -5.67
CA LYS A 160 13.47 12.44 -5.05
C LYS A 160 13.53 13.56 -6.08
N ASP A 161 14.34 13.40 -7.13
CA ASP A 161 14.56 14.45 -8.12
C ASP A 161 13.30 14.75 -8.93
N LYS A 162 12.58 13.71 -9.34
CA LYS A 162 11.37 13.87 -10.14
C LYS A 162 10.18 14.36 -9.32
N LEU A 163 10.03 13.90 -8.07
CA LEU A 163 9.00 14.41 -7.17
C LEU A 163 9.22 15.89 -6.86
N GLN A 164 10.46 16.32 -6.59
CA GLN A 164 10.77 17.72 -6.38
C GLN A 164 10.41 18.56 -7.61
N ALA A 165 10.77 18.10 -8.80
CA ALA A 165 10.42 18.79 -10.05
C ALA A 165 8.89 18.92 -10.23
N GLN A 166 8.11 17.89 -9.85
CA GLN A 166 6.64 17.95 -9.88
C GLN A 166 6.08 18.97 -8.86
N LEU A 167 6.64 19.02 -7.66
CA LEU A 167 6.23 19.98 -6.62
C LEU A 167 6.52 21.43 -7.03
N ASP A 168 7.64 21.66 -7.71
CA ASP A 168 8.07 22.99 -8.17
C ASP A 168 7.15 23.56 -9.28
N LEU A 169 6.42 22.70 -10.01
CA LEU A 169 5.42 23.14 -10.98
C LEU A 169 4.19 23.80 -10.32
N TYR A 170 3.94 23.48 -9.04
CA TYR A 170 2.72 23.92 -8.34
C TYR A 170 3.05 24.54 -6.98
N PRO A 171 3.81 25.65 -6.93
CA PRO A 171 4.28 26.23 -5.68
C PRO A 171 3.15 26.74 -4.77
N ASP A 172 2.02 27.08 -5.34
CA ASP A 172 0.86 27.64 -4.61
C ASP A 172 -0.16 26.60 -4.17
N ALA A 173 0.05 25.32 -4.48
CA ALA A 173 -0.87 24.27 -4.07
C ALA A 173 -0.78 24.03 -2.55
N GLU A 174 -1.93 23.83 -1.93
CA GLU A 174 -2.04 23.46 -0.50
C GLU A 174 -2.03 21.95 -0.33
N ILE A 175 -2.75 21.23 -1.19
CA ILE A 175 -2.89 19.79 -1.15
C ILE A 175 -2.39 19.17 -2.46
N TYR A 176 -1.45 18.25 -2.35
CA TYR A 176 -0.96 17.46 -3.46
C TYR A 176 -1.54 16.05 -3.34
N ILE A 177 -2.40 15.66 -4.28
CA ILE A 177 -2.97 14.31 -4.35
C ILE A 177 -2.11 13.44 -5.26
N THR A 178 -1.78 12.23 -4.84
CA THR A 178 -1.03 11.28 -5.68
C THR A 178 -1.52 9.85 -5.49
N GLN A 179 -1.26 9.01 -6.50
CA GLN A 179 -1.59 7.61 -6.47
C GLN A 179 -0.61 6.84 -5.57
N GLY A 180 -1.15 5.95 -4.74
CA GLY A 180 -0.37 4.89 -4.13
C GLY A 180 -0.18 3.71 -5.08
N PHE A 181 0.63 2.73 -4.72
CA PHE A 181 0.76 1.43 -5.37
C PHE A 181 1.39 1.44 -6.77
N ILE A 182 1.06 2.38 -7.65
CA ILE A 182 1.51 2.39 -9.05
C ILE A 182 2.87 3.06 -9.22
N CYS A 183 3.65 2.55 -10.17
CA CYS A 183 4.96 3.07 -10.53
C CYS A 183 5.28 2.79 -12.00
N ARG A 184 6.45 3.23 -12.47
CA ARG A 184 7.07 2.71 -13.68
C ARG A 184 8.21 1.77 -13.32
N ASN A 185 8.42 0.74 -14.13
CA ASN A 185 9.62 -0.10 -14.01
C ASN A 185 10.83 0.58 -14.66
N ALA A 186 11.99 -0.09 -14.62
CA ALA A 186 13.23 0.41 -15.22
C ALA A 186 13.17 0.67 -16.72
N TYR A 187 12.19 0.08 -17.41
CA TYR A 187 11.98 0.22 -18.86
C TYR A 187 10.93 1.29 -19.20
N GLY A 188 10.35 1.94 -18.19
CA GLY A 188 9.33 2.97 -18.36
C GLY A 188 7.91 2.46 -18.51
N GLU A 189 7.68 1.14 -18.39
CA GLU A 189 6.36 0.53 -18.42
C GLU A 189 5.64 0.71 -17.11
N ILE A 190 4.29 0.74 -17.15
CA ILE A 190 3.48 0.79 -15.94
C ILE A 190 3.66 -0.52 -15.15
N ASP A 191 3.96 -0.36 -13.89
CA ASP A 191 4.15 -1.41 -12.91
C ASP A 191 3.52 -1.03 -11.58
N ASN A 192 3.54 -1.92 -10.63
CA ASN A 192 3.06 -1.67 -9.28
C ASN A 192 4.11 -2.06 -8.25
N LEU A 193 4.18 -1.25 -7.21
CA LEU A 193 4.91 -1.58 -6.00
C LEU A 193 4.24 -2.82 -5.40
N GLN A 194 5.04 -3.83 -5.11
CA GLN A 194 4.52 -5.08 -4.58
C GLN A 194 3.86 -4.91 -3.20
N ARG A 195 3.99 -5.81 -2.29
CA ARG A 195 3.29 -5.83 -0.99
C ARG A 195 3.35 -4.50 -0.25
N GLY A 196 2.18 -4.10 0.27
CA GLY A 196 2.01 -2.85 1.01
C GLY A 196 1.92 -1.59 0.15
N GLY A 197 1.89 -1.71 -1.16
CA GLY A 197 1.84 -0.75 -2.23
C GLY A 197 1.67 0.73 -1.86
N SER A 198 0.48 1.15 -1.43
CA SER A 198 0.22 2.57 -1.10
C SER A 198 0.92 3.04 0.18
N ASP A 199 1.12 2.16 1.19
CA ASP A 199 1.88 2.50 2.39
C ASP A 199 3.35 2.68 2.05
N TYR A 200 3.85 1.83 1.14
CA TYR A 200 5.22 1.94 0.64
C TYR A 200 5.42 3.23 -0.15
N THR A 201 4.46 3.60 -1.03
CA THR A 201 4.46 4.89 -1.72
C THR A 201 4.57 6.05 -0.72
N ALA A 202 3.76 6.05 0.35
CA ALA A 202 3.80 7.12 1.35
C ALA A 202 5.16 7.23 2.05
N SER A 203 5.79 6.10 2.37
CA SER A 203 7.13 6.08 2.96
C SER A 203 8.21 6.58 2.01
N LEU A 204 8.16 6.18 0.73
CA LEU A 204 9.09 6.64 -0.30
C LEU A 204 8.95 8.15 -0.56
N VAL A 205 7.72 8.62 -0.69
CA VAL A 205 7.42 10.06 -0.84
C VAL A 205 7.88 10.82 0.39
N GLY A 206 7.58 10.33 1.60
CA GLY A 206 8.02 10.95 2.85
C GLY A 206 9.53 11.05 2.96
N ALA A 207 10.25 9.98 2.62
CA ALA A 207 11.71 9.97 2.60
C ALA A 207 12.27 10.96 1.57
N ALA A 208 11.70 11.01 0.36
CA ALA A 208 12.14 11.88 -0.72
C ALA A 208 12.07 13.37 -0.38
N ILE A 209 11.02 13.79 0.33
CA ILE A 209 10.81 15.21 0.71
C ILE A 209 11.28 15.54 2.13
N HIS A 210 11.89 14.61 2.86
CA HIS A 210 12.21 14.74 4.28
C HIS A 210 11.00 15.21 5.10
N ALA A 211 9.88 14.47 4.99
CA ALA A 211 8.63 14.79 5.66
C ALA A 211 8.81 14.90 7.17
N SER A 212 8.06 15.80 7.82
CA SER A 212 8.07 15.91 9.29
C SER A 212 7.39 14.72 9.98
N GLU A 213 6.40 14.10 9.33
CA GLU A 213 5.69 12.90 9.77
C GLU A 213 5.02 12.23 8.57
N ILE A 214 4.95 10.90 8.57
CA ILE A 214 4.13 10.11 7.65
C ILE A 214 2.95 9.58 8.44
N GLN A 215 1.73 9.82 7.97
CA GLN A 215 0.51 9.35 8.60
C GLN A 215 -0.15 8.28 7.71
N ILE A 216 -0.39 7.10 8.30
CA ILE A 216 -1.11 6.00 7.63
C ILE A 216 -2.47 5.88 8.29
N TRP A 217 -3.50 6.29 7.56
CA TRP A 217 -4.88 6.27 7.99
C TRP A 217 -5.56 4.98 7.56
N THR A 218 -6.08 4.26 8.55
CA THR A 218 -6.77 2.96 8.39
C THR A 218 -8.15 3.00 9.06
N ASP A 219 -8.77 1.83 9.26
CA ASP A 219 -10.04 1.66 9.94
C ASP A 219 -9.90 1.19 11.41
N ILE A 220 -8.67 1.22 11.95
CA ILE A 220 -8.38 0.84 13.34
C ILE A 220 -7.49 1.86 14.03
N ASP A 221 -7.60 1.97 15.39
CA ASP A 221 -6.82 2.90 16.22
C ASP A 221 -5.39 2.40 16.47
N GLY A 222 -4.59 2.34 15.40
CA GLY A 222 -3.18 1.95 15.50
C GLY A 222 -2.97 0.44 15.73
N MET A 223 -1.75 0.09 16.15
CA MET A 223 -1.41 -1.28 16.52
C MET A 223 -1.89 -1.61 17.93
N HIS A 224 -2.49 -2.79 18.10
CA HIS A 224 -2.95 -3.29 19.38
C HIS A 224 -1.94 -4.25 20.01
N ASN A 225 -1.99 -4.37 21.33
CA ASN A 225 -1.14 -5.29 22.08
C ASN A 225 -1.44 -6.78 21.81
N ASN A 226 -2.56 -7.08 21.16
CA ASN A 226 -2.97 -8.39 20.66
C ASN A 226 -3.92 -8.22 19.45
N ASP A 227 -4.18 -9.32 18.74
CA ASP A 227 -5.19 -9.34 17.67
C ASP A 227 -6.61 -9.30 18.28
N PRO A 228 -7.40 -8.24 18.03
CA PRO A 228 -8.74 -8.12 18.57
C PRO A 228 -9.72 -9.19 18.07
N ARG A 229 -9.38 -9.92 17.01
CA ARG A 229 -10.17 -11.06 16.51
C ARG A 229 -9.95 -12.33 17.32
N ILE A 230 -8.89 -12.39 18.13
CA ILE A 230 -8.50 -13.55 18.94
C ILE A 230 -8.70 -13.25 20.42
N VAL A 231 -8.42 -12.03 20.84
CA VAL A 231 -8.48 -11.60 22.25
C VAL A 231 -9.52 -10.49 22.39
N ASP A 232 -10.57 -10.74 23.19
CA ASP A 232 -11.70 -9.83 23.35
C ASP A 232 -11.33 -8.45 23.95
N LYS A 233 -10.28 -8.40 24.77
CA LYS A 233 -9.83 -7.16 25.41
C LYS A 233 -8.41 -6.83 24.96
N THR A 234 -8.32 -6.00 23.93
CA THR A 234 -7.05 -5.46 23.47
C THR A 234 -6.96 -3.96 23.77
N ALA A 235 -5.73 -3.46 23.86
CA ALA A 235 -5.44 -2.04 24.02
C ALA A 235 -4.48 -1.57 22.93
N PRO A 236 -4.67 -0.36 22.38
CA PRO A 236 -3.75 0.19 21.41
C PRO A 236 -2.40 0.49 22.03
N VAL A 237 -1.32 0.14 21.32
CA VAL A 237 0.06 0.46 21.70
C VAL A 237 0.38 1.85 21.16
N ARG A 238 0.66 2.80 22.03
CA ARG A 238 0.82 4.21 21.63
C ARG A 238 2.18 4.53 21.02
N GLN A 239 3.23 3.77 21.35
CA GLN A 239 4.58 3.99 20.85
C GLN A 239 5.29 2.66 20.57
N LEU A 240 5.87 2.55 19.38
CA LEU A 240 6.67 1.41 18.95
C LEU A 240 7.99 1.90 18.32
N HIS A 241 9.06 1.14 18.57
CA HIS A 241 10.25 1.27 17.78
C HIS A 241 10.00 0.66 16.38
N PHE A 242 10.70 1.16 15.32
CA PHE A 242 10.56 0.59 13.97
C PHE A 242 10.79 -0.92 13.93
N GLU A 243 11.73 -1.44 14.71
CA GLU A 243 12.00 -2.88 14.80
C GLU A 243 10.84 -3.63 15.46
N GLU A 244 10.28 -3.10 16.54
CA GLU A 244 9.11 -3.70 17.21
C GLU A 244 7.89 -3.74 16.26
N ALA A 245 7.66 -2.65 15.52
CA ALA A 245 6.56 -2.58 14.54
C ALA A 245 6.77 -3.58 13.39
N ALA A 246 8.01 -3.74 12.91
CA ALA A 246 8.35 -4.70 11.86
C ALA A 246 8.14 -6.16 12.33
N GLU A 247 8.58 -6.49 13.55
CA GLU A 247 8.37 -7.81 14.15
C GLU A 247 6.87 -8.13 14.34
N LEU A 248 6.10 -7.19 14.89
CA LEU A 248 4.66 -7.35 15.05
C LEU A 248 3.96 -7.56 13.70
N ALA A 249 4.32 -6.77 12.71
CA ALA A 249 3.75 -6.86 11.35
C ALA A 249 4.11 -8.19 10.68
N TYR A 250 5.34 -8.67 10.86
CA TYR A 250 5.80 -9.95 10.31
C TYR A 250 5.06 -11.14 10.94
N PHE A 251 4.87 -11.12 12.26
CA PHE A 251 4.26 -12.21 13.02
C PHE A 251 2.73 -12.13 13.15
N GLY A 252 2.03 -11.24 12.43
CA GLY A 252 0.58 -11.34 12.31
C GLY A 252 -0.23 -10.05 12.46
N ALA A 253 0.36 -8.94 12.89
CA ALA A 253 -0.33 -7.66 12.90
C ALA A 253 -0.47 -7.13 11.46
N LYS A 254 -1.59 -7.42 10.80
CA LYS A 254 -1.85 -7.12 9.38
C LYS A 254 -2.07 -5.63 9.06
N ILE A 255 -1.66 -4.73 9.93
CA ILE A 255 -1.91 -3.29 9.77
C ILE A 255 -0.90 -2.63 8.84
N LEU A 256 0.31 -3.14 8.82
CA LEU A 256 1.43 -2.55 8.09
C LEU A 256 2.36 -3.66 7.58
N HIS A 257 2.86 -3.54 6.35
CA HIS A 257 3.89 -4.46 5.88
C HIS A 257 5.28 -3.98 6.33
N PRO A 258 6.16 -4.86 6.86
CA PRO A 258 7.46 -4.44 7.39
C PRO A 258 8.33 -3.65 6.43
N THR A 259 8.32 -4.01 5.14
CA THR A 259 9.13 -3.32 4.11
C THR A 259 8.65 -1.90 3.85
N CYS A 260 7.35 -1.61 4.10
CA CYS A 260 6.78 -0.30 3.81
C CYS A 260 7.32 0.82 4.68
N ILE A 261 7.81 0.51 5.88
CA ILE A 261 8.34 1.53 6.81
C ILE A 261 9.86 1.69 6.70
N GLN A 262 10.55 0.87 5.91
CA GLN A 262 12.01 0.95 5.79
C GLN A 262 12.49 2.32 5.28
N PRO A 263 11.91 2.95 4.24
CA PRO A 263 12.34 4.27 3.81
C PRO A 263 12.20 5.32 4.92
N ALA A 264 11.10 5.28 5.68
CA ALA A 264 10.88 6.17 6.82
C ALA A 264 11.89 5.93 7.94
N LYS A 265 12.19 4.66 8.27
CA LYS A 265 13.20 4.28 9.26
C LYS A 265 14.57 4.83 8.88
N TYR A 266 15.02 4.62 7.64
CA TYR A 266 16.33 5.09 7.17
C TYR A 266 16.43 6.63 7.11
N ALA A 267 15.35 7.30 6.77
CA ALA A 267 15.27 8.75 6.76
C ALA A 267 15.01 9.36 8.16
N ASN A 268 14.85 8.53 9.20
CA ASN A 268 14.51 8.92 10.56
C ASN A 268 13.24 9.78 10.65
N ILE A 269 12.20 9.39 9.88
CA ILE A 269 10.90 10.08 9.84
C ILE A 269 9.90 9.27 10.64
N PRO A 270 9.22 9.86 11.64
CA PRO A 270 8.19 9.15 12.41
C PRO A 270 6.99 8.76 11.53
N VAL A 271 6.45 7.58 11.78
CA VAL A 271 5.24 7.07 11.12
C VAL A 271 4.13 6.96 12.17
N ARG A 272 2.97 7.54 11.88
CA ARG A 272 1.81 7.48 12.77
C ARG A 272 0.68 6.70 12.11
N LEU A 273 0.17 5.69 12.81
CA LEU A 273 -1.01 4.94 12.40
C LEU A 273 -2.24 5.57 13.03
N LEU A 274 -3.24 5.92 12.23
CA LEU A 274 -4.43 6.67 12.66
C LEU A 274 -5.71 6.00 12.15
N ASN A 275 -6.82 6.26 12.85
CA ASN A 275 -8.13 5.75 12.48
C ASN A 275 -8.94 6.81 11.74
N THR A 276 -9.32 6.53 10.49
CA THR A 276 -10.17 7.42 9.69
C THR A 276 -11.60 7.54 10.28
N MET A 277 -12.06 6.51 11.00
CA MET A 277 -13.40 6.49 11.62
C MET A 277 -13.42 7.20 12.98
N ASP A 278 -12.26 7.35 13.62
CA ASP A 278 -12.07 8.10 14.85
C ASP A 278 -10.81 8.97 14.76
N PRO A 279 -10.88 10.12 14.07
CA PRO A 279 -9.71 10.98 13.85
C PRO A 279 -9.12 11.60 15.12
N HIS A 280 -9.85 11.56 16.24
CA HIS A 280 -9.40 12.06 17.54
C HIS A 280 -8.59 11.03 18.34
N ALA A 281 -8.65 9.76 17.96
CA ALA A 281 -7.84 8.72 18.56
C ALA A 281 -6.34 8.99 18.28
N PRO A 282 -5.46 8.91 19.30
CA PRO A 282 -4.05 9.27 19.14
C PRO A 282 -3.23 8.29 18.29
N GLY A 283 -3.78 7.11 17.99
CA GLY A 283 -3.14 6.09 17.17
C GLY A 283 -1.86 5.50 17.77
N THR A 284 -0.99 4.99 16.91
CA THR A 284 0.34 4.48 17.27
C THR A 284 1.42 5.29 16.57
N LEU A 285 2.38 5.82 17.32
CA LEU A 285 3.59 6.44 16.79
C LEU A 285 4.70 5.40 16.67
N ILE A 286 5.29 5.30 15.49
CA ILE A 286 6.45 4.44 15.21
C ILE A 286 7.66 5.36 14.94
N SER A 287 8.71 5.25 15.75
CA SER A 287 9.91 6.07 15.61
C SER A 287 11.15 5.34 16.12
N ASN A 288 12.33 5.95 15.96
CA ASN A 288 13.57 5.44 16.56
C ASN A 288 13.68 5.80 18.05
N ASP A 289 12.88 6.75 18.54
CA ASP A 289 12.90 7.24 19.93
C ASP A 289 11.78 6.59 20.73
N THR A 290 12.04 5.41 21.29
CA THR A 290 11.07 4.70 22.14
C THR A 290 11.73 4.09 23.36
N GLU A 291 10.95 3.97 24.45
CA GLU A 291 11.39 3.21 25.64
C GLU A 291 11.64 1.74 25.28
N LYS A 292 12.82 1.24 25.66
CA LYS A 292 13.20 -0.17 25.54
C LYS A 292 12.89 -0.95 26.83
N GLY A 293 12.77 -2.28 26.70
CA GLY A 293 12.77 -3.17 27.86
C GLY A 293 11.41 -3.51 28.45
N LYS A 294 10.30 -3.16 27.80
CA LYS A 294 8.93 -3.59 28.18
C LYS A 294 8.29 -4.43 27.07
N ILE A 295 7.58 -5.48 27.43
CA ILE A 295 6.72 -6.21 26.48
C ILE A 295 5.53 -5.31 26.15
N LYS A 296 5.42 -4.91 24.89
CA LYS A 296 4.37 -3.98 24.40
C LYS A 296 3.20 -4.70 23.77
N ALA A 297 3.48 -5.79 23.05
CA ALA A 297 2.48 -6.56 22.33
C ALA A 297 2.91 -8.02 22.13
N VAL A 298 1.95 -8.86 21.80
CA VAL A 298 2.16 -10.25 21.41
C VAL A 298 1.41 -10.48 20.09
N ALA A 299 2.12 -10.96 19.07
CA ALA A 299 1.53 -11.36 17.81
C ALA A 299 1.61 -12.88 17.64
N ALA A 300 0.62 -13.46 17.01
CA ALA A 300 0.57 -14.89 16.69
C ALA A 300 0.22 -15.09 15.21
N LYS A 301 0.96 -15.99 14.56
CA LYS A 301 0.75 -16.36 13.16
C LYS A 301 0.37 -17.82 13.09
N GLY A 302 -0.77 -18.12 12.48
CA GLY A 302 -1.22 -19.48 12.19
C GLY A 302 -0.68 -20.02 10.87
N ASN A 303 -0.98 -21.29 10.58
CA ASN A 303 -0.60 -21.96 9.33
C ASN A 303 0.93 -21.99 9.10
N ILE A 304 1.69 -22.23 10.16
CA ILE A 304 3.13 -22.39 10.12
C ILE A 304 3.49 -23.86 9.95
N THR A 305 4.35 -24.16 8.98
CA THR A 305 4.96 -25.49 8.82
C THR A 305 6.33 -25.50 9.49
N ALA A 306 6.54 -26.43 10.42
CA ALA A 306 7.85 -26.63 11.06
C ALA A 306 8.52 -27.85 10.46
N ILE A 307 9.69 -27.68 9.84
CA ILE A 307 10.51 -28.75 9.30
C ILE A 307 11.66 -29.01 10.27
N LYS A 308 11.74 -30.25 10.80
CA LYS A 308 12.82 -30.69 11.69
C LYS A 308 13.78 -31.59 10.92
N ILE A 309 15.01 -31.15 10.75
CA ILE A 309 16.09 -31.88 10.09
C ILE A 309 16.99 -32.42 11.17
N LYS A 310 17.08 -33.75 11.29
CA LYS A 310 17.96 -34.42 12.24
C LYS A 310 19.01 -35.21 11.50
N SER A 311 20.28 -35.07 11.91
CA SER A 311 21.38 -35.83 11.33
C SER A 311 22.50 -35.99 12.35
N SER A 312 22.86 -37.23 12.64
CA SER A 312 24.06 -37.55 13.43
C SER A 312 25.37 -37.12 12.73
N ARG A 313 25.31 -36.91 11.40
CA ARG A 313 26.43 -36.41 10.59
C ARG A 313 26.61 -34.91 10.70
N MET A 314 25.70 -34.18 11.36
CA MET A 314 25.80 -32.73 11.56
C MET A 314 26.90 -32.39 12.56
N LEU A 315 27.11 -33.24 13.54
CA LEU A 315 28.21 -33.13 14.49
C LEU A 315 29.56 -33.17 13.76
N LEU A 316 30.37 -32.11 13.92
CA LEU A 316 31.67 -31.92 13.26
C LEU A 316 31.63 -31.78 11.71
N ALA A 317 30.46 -31.65 11.12
CA ALA A 317 30.33 -31.46 9.68
C ALA A 317 30.39 -29.96 9.27
N HIS A 318 31.43 -29.61 8.53
CA HIS A 318 31.51 -28.27 7.92
C HIS A 318 30.51 -28.14 6.74
N GLY A 319 29.80 -27.01 6.68
CA GLY A 319 28.93 -26.68 5.56
C GLY A 319 27.55 -27.37 5.56
N PHE A 320 27.12 -28.04 6.62
CA PHE A 320 25.79 -28.66 6.70
C PHE A 320 24.69 -27.64 6.56
N LEU A 321 24.72 -26.53 7.31
CA LEU A 321 23.72 -25.46 7.23
C LEU A 321 23.67 -24.82 5.84
N ARG A 322 24.83 -24.63 5.20
CA ARG A 322 24.89 -24.11 3.84
C ARG A 322 24.04 -24.94 2.88
N LYS A 323 24.21 -26.30 2.93
CA LYS A 323 23.43 -27.21 2.07
C LYS A 323 21.93 -27.14 2.36
N VAL A 324 21.54 -26.97 3.63
CA VAL A 324 20.14 -26.79 3.99
C VAL A 324 19.58 -25.52 3.32
N PHE A 325 20.28 -24.40 3.45
CA PHE A 325 19.80 -23.13 2.86
C PHE A 325 19.86 -23.15 1.33
N GLU A 326 20.84 -23.77 0.69
CA GLU A 326 20.91 -23.95 -0.77
C GLU A 326 19.66 -24.69 -1.31
N ILE A 327 19.13 -25.67 -0.56
CA ILE A 327 17.90 -26.37 -0.94
C ILE A 327 16.70 -25.41 -0.88
N PHE A 328 16.53 -24.67 0.23
CA PHE A 328 15.44 -23.69 0.34
C PHE A 328 15.53 -22.60 -0.73
N GLU A 329 16.73 -22.12 -1.04
CA GLU A 329 17.00 -21.18 -2.12
C GLU A 329 16.59 -21.74 -3.48
N SER A 330 16.99 -22.99 -3.79
CA SER A 330 16.67 -23.63 -5.09
C SER A 330 15.17 -23.80 -5.32
N TYR A 331 14.39 -23.91 -4.25
CA TYR A 331 12.93 -23.96 -4.29
C TYR A 331 12.27 -22.59 -4.04
N GLN A 332 13.06 -21.51 -4.00
CA GLN A 332 12.58 -20.13 -3.74
C GLN A 332 11.70 -20.04 -2.47
N THR A 333 12.00 -20.83 -1.46
CA THR A 333 11.22 -20.95 -0.24
C THR A 333 11.85 -20.11 0.88
N SER A 334 11.13 -19.10 1.36
CA SER A 334 11.56 -18.23 2.45
C SER A 334 11.46 -18.96 3.79
N ILE A 335 12.48 -18.79 4.64
CA ILE A 335 12.51 -19.31 6.01
C ILE A 335 12.13 -18.17 6.96
N ASP A 336 11.17 -18.42 7.87
CA ASP A 336 10.75 -17.43 8.87
C ASP A 336 11.68 -17.44 10.09
N MET A 337 11.88 -18.60 10.69
CA MET A 337 12.75 -18.79 11.87
C MET A 337 13.61 -20.03 11.73
N ILE A 338 14.77 -19.99 12.34
CA ILE A 338 15.65 -21.14 12.44
C ILE A 338 16.10 -21.33 13.87
N CYS A 339 16.09 -22.58 14.32
CA CYS A 339 16.68 -23.01 15.58
C CYS A 339 17.62 -24.18 15.32
N THR A 340 18.84 -24.08 15.80
CA THR A 340 19.86 -25.11 15.58
C THR A 340 20.34 -25.72 16.90
N SER A 341 20.71 -27.00 16.86
CA SER A 341 21.41 -27.73 17.90
C SER A 341 22.57 -28.51 17.28
N GLU A 342 23.36 -29.19 18.08
CA GLU A 342 24.48 -30.02 17.59
C GLU A 342 24.07 -31.15 16.62
N VAL A 343 22.81 -31.61 16.70
CA VAL A 343 22.32 -32.77 15.93
C VAL A 343 21.04 -32.46 15.14
N GLY A 344 20.63 -31.20 15.07
CA GLY A 344 19.38 -30.87 14.39
C GLY A 344 19.23 -29.43 14.05
N VAL A 345 18.44 -29.17 12.99
CA VAL A 345 17.99 -27.85 12.54
C VAL A 345 16.48 -27.90 12.47
N SER A 346 15.83 -26.94 13.07
CA SER A 346 14.39 -26.71 12.91
C SER A 346 14.18 -25.40 12.20
N VAL A 347 13.40 -25.41 11.13
CA VAL A 347 13.00 -24.20 10.40
C VAL A 347 11.49 -24.07 10.42
N SER A 348 10.99 -22.85 10.52
CA SER A 348 9.59 -22.55 10.32
C SER A 348 9.37 -21.82 8.99
N LEU A 349 8.27 -22.16 8.34
CA LEU A 349 7.85 -21.62 7.05
C LEU A 349 6.42 -21.18 7.17
N SER A 350 6.09 -20.00 6.66
CA SER A 350 4.72 -19.58 6.48
C SER A 350 4.29 -19.74 5.01
N LEU A 351 3.14 -20.36 4.79
CA LEU A 351 2.56 -20.58 3.44
C LEU A 351 2.25 -19.29 2.66
N ILE A 352 2.44 -18.13 3.25
CA ILE A 352 2.23 -16.83 2.57
C ILE A 352 3.31 -16.55 1.50
N HIS A 353 4.36 -17.33 1.48
CA HIS A 353 5.52 -17.17 0.59
C HIS A 353 5.68 -18.28 -0.45
N ILE A 354 4.72 -19.19 -0.56
CA ILE A 354 4.71 -20.26 -1.57
C ILE A 354 3.69 -19.94 -2.65
#